data_d81295a4866adc7081d7688ae894e064
#
_entry.id   d81295a4866adc7081d7688ae894e064
#
_cell.length_a   1.000
_cell.length_b   1.000
_cell.length_c   1.000
_cell.angle_alpha   90.00
_cell.angle_beta   90.00
_cell.angle_gamma   90.00
#
_symmetry.space_group_name_H-M   'P 1'
#
loop_
_entity.id
_entity.type
_entity.pdbx_description
1 polymer ?
#
loop_
_entity_poly.entity_id
_entity_poly.type
_entity_poly.pdbx_seq_one_letter_code
_entity_poly.pdbx_strand_id
1 'polypeptide(L)'
;MKFTFAHNNFNVTDLDKSLKFYEEALGLKEVRRKEAADGSFILVYLGDGVTPHQLELTWLREWEKDHYDLGDNEFHLAFRVDDFE
;
A
#
# COMPACT_ATOMS: atom_id res chain seq x y z
N MET A 1 -10.58 8.52 25.04
CA MET A 1 -9.90 7.74 23.97
C MET A 1 -9.71 8.63 22.76
N LYS A 2 -8.49 8.64 22.23
CA LYS A 2 -8.16 9.37 21.02
C LYS A 2 -7.93 8.40 19.86
N PHE A 3 -8.37 8.79 18.66
CA PHE A 3 -8.13 8.02 17.45
C PHE A 3 -7.13 8.76 16.58
N THR A 4 -6.12 8.07 16.11
CA THR A 4 -5.11 8.63 15.23
C THR A 4 -5.08 7.80 13.94
N PHE A 5 -5.15 8.46 12.80
CA PHE A 5 -5.04 7.74 11.52
C PHE A 5 -3.71 7.01 11.48
N ALA A 6 -3.75 5.71 11.20
CA ALA A 6 -2.55 4.90 11.10
C ALA A 6 -2.24 4.55 9.65
N HIS A 7 -3.15 3.82 9.00
CA HIS A 7 -2.92 3.38 7.63
C HIS A 7 -4.23 2.97 6.97
N ASN A 8 -4.19 2.86 5.66
CA ASN A 8 -5.16 2.12 4.88
C ASN A 8 -4.43 1.03 4.12
N ASN A 9 -5.15 0.06 3.55
CA ASN A 9 -4.56 -1.10 2.91
C ASN A 9 -5.08 -1.31 1.50
N PHE A 10 -4.17 -1.71 0.59
CA PHE A 10 -4.52 -2.33 -0.67
C PHE A 10 -3.89 -3.72 -0.73
N ASN A 11 -4.68 -4.72 -1.11
CA ASN A 11 -4.14 -6.03 -1.44
C ASN A 11 -3.58 -5.97 -2.87
N VAL A 12 -2.40 -6.56 -3.07
CA VAL A 12 -1.72 -6.53 -4.37
C VAL A 12 -1.37 -7.96 -4.79
N THR A 13 -1.35 -8.20 -6.09
CA THR A 13 -1.03 -9.52 -6.63
C THR A 13 0.45 -9.65 -7.00
N ASP A 14 1.11 -8.54 -7.31
CA ASP A 14 2.53 -8.48 -7.64
C ASP A 14 3.18 -7.40 -6.76
N LEU A 15 3.77 -7.84 -5.66
CA LEU A 15 4.31 -6.92 -4.66
C LEU A 15 5.45 -6.07 -5.22
N ASP A 16 6.40 -6.68 -5.91
CA ASP A 16 7.58 -5.95 -6.42
C ASP A 16 7.18 -4.90 -7.44
N LYS A 17 6.24 -5.23 -8.32
CA LYS A 17 5.72 -4.29 -9.31
C LYS A 17 4.98 -3.13 -8.63
N SER A 18 4.20 -3.43 -7.60
CA SER A 18 3.47 -2.41 -6.85
C SER A 18 4.41 -1.48 -6.10
N LEU A 19 5.43 -2.03 -5.42
CA LEU A 19 6.42 -1.23 -4.71
C LEU A 19 7.15 -0.28 -5.65
N LYS A 20 7.54 -0.78 -6.82
CA LYS A 20 8.21 0.02 -7.84
C LYS A 20 7.31 1.16 -8.32
N PHE A 21 6.04 0.85 -8.57
CA PHE A 21 5.07 1.86 -9.01
C PHE A 21 4.93 2.98 -7.99
N TYR A 22 4.69 2.64 -6.72
CA TYR A 22 4.46 3.65 -5.70
C TYR A 22 5.69 4.49 -5.43
N GLU A 23 6.88 3.92 -5.53
CA GLU A 23 8.11 4.68 -5.37
C GLU A 23 8.36 5.59 -6.58
N GLU A 24 8.30 5.07 -7.79
CA GLU A 24 8.63 5.84 -9.00
C GLU A 24 7.58 6.90 -9.33
N ALA A 25 6.30 6.56 -9.21
CA ALA A 25 5.22 7.47 -9.59
C ALA A 25 4.89 8.47 -8.49
N LEU A 26 4.95 8.07 -7.22
CA LEU A 26 4.44 8.88 -6.10
C LEU A 26 5.48 9.16 -5.03
N GLY A 27 6.69 8.62 -5.14
CA GLY A 27 7.75 8.87 -4.17
C GLY A 27 7.52 8.22 -2.81
N LEU A 28 6.63 7.22 -2.73
CA LEU A 28 6.39 6.53 -1.47
C LEU A 28 7.45 5.47 -1.25
N LYS A 29 8.02 5.46 -0.04
CA LYS A 29 9.11 4.54 0.29
C LYS A 29 8.70 3.60 1.42
N GLU A 30 9.26 2.41 1.39
CA GLU A 30 9.04 1.43 2.44
C GLU A 30 9.58 1.95 3.77
N VAL A 31 8.71 1.97 4.79
CA VAL A 31 9.09 2.39 6.15
C VAL A 31 9.05 1.22 7.12
N ARG A 32 8.29 0.17 6.82
CA ARG A 32 8.18 -1.00 7.67
C ARG A 32 7.70 -2.18 6.84
N ARG A 33 8.11 -3.38 7.24
CA ARG A 33 7.69 -4.63 6.57
C ARG A 33 7.46 -5.70 7.62
N LYS A 34 6.47 -6.55 7.40
CA LYS A 34 6.22 -7.73 8.20
C LYS A 34 5.97 -8.91 7.27
N GLU A 35 6.72 -9.99 7.48
CA GLU A 35 6.54 -11.21 6.70
C GLU A 35 6.11 -12.34 7.64
N ALA A 36 5.15 -13.14 7.20
CA ALA A 36 4.75 -14.32 7.96
C ALA A 36 5.90 -15.32 8.02
N ALA A 37 6.06 -16.00 9.18
CA ALA A 37 7.12 -16.97 9.35
C ALA A 37 7.02 -18.11 8.32
N ASP A 38 5.79 -18.47 7.90
CA ASP A 38 5.55 -19.54 6.93
C ASP A 38 5.47 -19.02 5.49
N GLY A 39 5.71 -17.71 5.26
CA GLY A 39 5.66 -17.12 3.93
C GLY A 39 4.27 -16.85 3.39
N SER A 40 3.22 -17.01 4.21
CA SER A 40 1.83 -16.90 3.75
C SER A 40 1.42 -15.48 3.41
N PHE A 41 2.05 -14.48 3.99
CA PHE A 41 1.76 -13.08 3.66
C PHE A 41 2.99 -12.20 3.82
N ILE A 42 2.96 -11.08 3.12
CA ILE A 42 3.91 -9.98 3.30
C ILE A 42 3.11 -8.69 3.40
N LEU A 43 3.37 -7.92 4.43
CA LEU A 43 2.80 -6.58 4.62
C LEU A 43 3.93 -5.57 4.46
N VAL A 44 3.74 -4.57 3.59
CA VAL A 44 4.72 -3.51 3.40
C VAL A 44 4.03 -2.18 3.62
N TYR A 45 4.60 -1.36 4.49
CA TYR A 45 4.05 -0.03 4.81
C TYR A 45 4.88 1.03 4.13
N LEU A 46 4.22 1.87 3.34
CA LEU A 46 4.86 2.93 2.56
C LEU A 46 4.51 4.29 3.16
N GLY A 47 5.47 5.19 3.19
CA GLY A 47 5.28 6.53 3.70
C GLY A 47 5.80 7.58 2.74
N ASP A 48 5.30 8.82 2.89
CA ASP A 48 5.72 9.96 2.06
C ASP A 48 6.84 10.78 2.71
N GLY A 49 7.22 10.46 3.95
CA GLY A 49 8.27 11.20 4.66
C GLY A 49 7.80 12.52 5.26
N VAL A 50 6.54 12.87 5.11
CA VAL A 50 5.98 14.15 5.57
C VAL A 50 4.86 13.92 6.58
N THR A 51 3.89 13.07 6.25
CA THR A 51 2.75 12.78 7.12
C THR A 51 2.95 11.43 7.81
N PRO A 52 2.28 11.18 8.95
CA PRO A 52 2.39 9.89 9.63
C PRO A 52 1.55 8.79 8.99
N HIS A 53 0.61 9.13 8.12
CA HIS A 53 -0.25 8.14 7.47
C HIS A 53 0.57 7.24 6.56
N GLN A 54 0.28 5.94 6.56
CA GLN A 54 0.99 4.96 5.75
C GLN A 54 0.02 4.22 4.84
N LEU A 55 0.50 3.84 3.68
CA LEU A 55 -0.20 2.93 2.79
C LEU A 55 0.35 1.53 3.02
N GLU A 56 -0.51 0.61 3.47
CA GLU A 56 -0.14 -0.79 3.64
C GLU A 56 -0.46 -1.55 2.37
N LEU A 57 0.52 -2.27 1.84
CA LEU A 57 0.31 -3.21 0.75
C LEU A 57 0.37 -4.61 1.33
N THR A 58 -0.66 -5.42 1.05
CA THR A 58 -0.74 -6.80 1.50
C THR A 58 -0.60 -7.74 0.31
N TRP A 59 0.38 -8.64 0.40
CA TRP A 59 0.53 -9.73 -0.56
C TRP A 59 0.23 -11.05 0.14
N LEU A 60 -0.62 -11.88 -0.51
CA LEU A 60 -1.04 -13.18 0.03
C LEU A 60 -0.56 -14.28 -0.92
N ARG A 61 0.27 -15.20 -0.40
CA ARG A 61 0.81 -16.30 -1.20
C ARG A 61 -0.28 -17.19 -1.80
N GLU A 62 -1.35 -17.42 -1.03
CA GLU A 62 -2.41 -18.35 -1.45
C GLU A 62 -3.46 -17.73 -2.37
N TRP A 63 -3.32 -16.45 -2.71
CA TRP A 63 -4.24 -15.81 -3.65
C TRP A 63 -3.88 -16.23 -5.07
N GLU A 64 -4.80 -16.91 -5.74
CA GLU A 64 -4.52 -17.57 -7.02
C GLU A 64 -4.89 -16.73 -8.25
N LYS A 65 -5.56 -15.61 -8.06
CA LYS A 65 -5.98 -14.74 -9.16
C LYS A 65 -4.94 -13.64 -9.38
N ASP A 66 -4.98 -13.05 -10.57
CA ASP A 66 -4.09 -11.94 -10.92
C ASP A 66 -4.72 -10.56 -10.64
N HIS A 67 -5.89 -10.55 -10.00
CA HIS A 67 -6.61 -9.32 -9.68
C HIS A 67 -7.48 -9.54 -8.45
N TYR A 68 -7.92 -8.43 -7.85
CA TYR A 68 -8.94 -8.42 -6.80
C TYR A 68 -10.21 -7.80 -7.35
N ASP A 69 -11.36 -8.34 -6.93
CA ASP A 69 -12.66 -7.76 -7.26
C ASP A 69 -12.90 -6.58 -6.33
N LEU A 70 -12.93 -5.39 -6.88
CA LEU A 70 -13.05 -4.15 -6.11
C LEU A 70 -14.50 -3.71 -5.93
N GLY A 71 -15.47 -4.51 -6.41
CA GLY A 71 -16.88 -4.14 -6.34
C GLY A 71 -17.13 -2.86 -7.14
N ASP A 72 -17.89 -1.95 -6.58
CA ASP A 72 -18.20 -0.68 -7.23
C ASP A 72 -17.06 0.33 -7.15
N ASN A 73 -16.03 0.04 -6.34
CA ASN A 73 -14.82 0.85 -6.21
C ASN A 73 -15.13 2.33 -5.91
N GLU A 74 -15.91 2.55 -4.85
CA GLU A 74 -16.42 3.89 -4.52
C GLU A 74 -15.46 4.72 -3.67
N PHE A 75 -14.28 4.23 -3.37
CA PHE A 75 -13.28 4.99 -2.60
C PHE A 75 -12.05 5.27 -3.45
N HIS A 76 -11.23 6.19 -2.97
CA HIS A 76 -10.04 6.62 -3.71
C HIS A 76 -8.92 6.99 -2.77
N LEU A 77 -7.72 7.11 -3.32
CA LEU A 77 -6.54 7.60 -2.64
C LEU A 77 -6.19 8.95 -3.25
N ALA A 78 -6.02 9.96 -2.41
CA ALA A 78 -5.78 11.32 -2.88
C ALA A 78 -4.39 11.81 -2.44
N PHE A 79 -3.73 12.49 -3.35
CA PHE A 79 -2.45 13.15 -3.10
C PHE A 79 -2.57 14.62 -3.46
N ARG A 80 -1.97 15.47 -2.62
CA ARG A 80 -1.82 16.87 -2.94
C ARG A 80 -0.47 17.07 -3.62
N VAL A 81 -0.46 17.80 -4.71
CA VAL A 81 0.78 18.16 -5.40
C VAL A 81 0.97 19.67 -5.30
N ASP A 82 2.22 20.09 -5.24
CA ASP A 82 2.58 21.50 -5.14
C ASP A 82 2.81 22.16 -6.50
N ASP A 83 3.04 21.37 -7.53
CA ASP A 83 3.26 21.84 -8.88
C ASP A 83 2.81 20.75 -9.86
N PHE A 84 1.78 21.04 -10.63
CA PHE A 84 1.19 20.07 -11.54
C PHE A 84 1.08 20.60 -12.99
N GLU A 85 1.97 21.44 -13.40
CA GLU A 85 2.03 21.90 -14.80
C GLU A 85 2.43 20.79 -15.76
#